data_1859ad2cd4f9f171e49fb0ba4d09e041
#
_entry.id   1859ad2cd4f9f171e49fb0ba4d09e041
#
_cell.length_a   1.000
_cell.length_b   1.000
_cell.length_c   1.000
_cell.angle_alpha   90.00
_cell.angle_beta   90.00
_cell.angle_gamma   90.00
#
_symmetry.space_group_name_H-M   'P 1'
#
loop_
_entity.id
_entity.type
_entity.pdbx_description
1 polymer ?
#
loop_
_entity_poly.entity_id
_entity_poly.type
_entity_poly.pdbx_seq_one_letter_code
_entity_poly.pdbx_strand_id
1 'polypeptide(L)'
;MLSLLHIENIAVIECADISFHKGFNILTGETGAGKSIVIDGISAILGERTYRDMIRTGTDKATVRAVFTDVPELAWFEENGVEYDPETVILRQVYLDGKNICRVNGTLVNVSALRKLGLQLINIHGQHDSASLFDEANHLQFLDDYASNQQLRSTYAEKYDALSALRLEIDRMTMDEGEKLRRMETLRYQIEEISKAQLQPGEDEQLEQRRKLLQNAEKISDGINTAVECLYGGDDSDGAASLLQQAERELARLSRYTEAFSSIHEKVTDLMYQVQDAAEEVRDARDELSYSADELDNIESRLDVIHRLRRKYGATCEDILQYLENAKQELDEIEFADDHIERLKVKCEKAKKEAMEAAEALRKNRKSAAMALSAKILSELSQLDMPKVQFQCCFTEIELSPNGADQVAFYMSANAGEALKPLSKVASGGELARIMLAMKNVLAEQDRVQTLIFDEVDTGVSGRAAQKVAEKLRSVAKSKQVLCVTHLPQLAAMGDTHLLIAKEERGGRTYTTVTPLDMDGRKRELARIIGGAAITETTLKSAEEMLLCNT
;
A
#
# COMPACT_ATOMS: atom_id res chain seq x y z
N MET A 1 -20.21 -2.05 -18.67
CA MET A 1 -20.06 -1.09 -19.79
C MET A 1 -20.28 0.33 -19.29
N LEU A 2 -19.61 1.35 -19.85
CA LEU A 2 -19.87 2.76 -19.54
C LEU A 2 -21.22 3.18 -20.20
N SER A 3 -22.21 3.55 -19.40
CA SER A 3 -23.54 3.94 -19.91
C SER A 3 -23.75 5.46 -19.92
N LEU A 4 -23.25 6.15 -18.91
CA LEU A 4 -23.39 7.60 -18.77
C LEU A 4 -22.11 8.22 -18.24
N LEU A 5 -21.70 9.33 -18.81
CA LEU A 5 -20.63 10.19 -18.29
C LEU A 5 -21.18 11.61 -18.11
N HIS A 6 -21.16 12.07 -16.87
CA HIS A 6 -21.48 13.45 -16.51
C HIS A 6 -20.18 14.20 -16.21
N ILE A 7 -19.98 15.31 -16.87
CA ILE A 7 -18.82 16.19 -16.69
C ILE A 7 -19.31 17.59 -16.30
N GLU A 8 -18.77 18.14 -15.21
CA GLU A 8 -19.09 19.49 -14.74
C GLU A 8 -17.79 20.26 -14.43
N ASN A 9 -17.67 21.45 -14.99
CA ASN A 9 -16.56 22.39 -14.77
C ASN A 9 -15.17 21.85 -15.13
N ILE A 10 -15.05 21.17 -16.27
CA ILE A 10 -13.76 20.74 -16.81
C ILE A 10 -13.39 21.56 -18.04
N ALA A 11 -12.29 22.28 -17.97
CA ALA A 11 -11.76 23.13 -19.04
C ALA A 11 -12.84 23.99 -19.70
N VAL A 12 -13.20 23.71 -20.95
CA VAL A 12 -14.25 24.44 -21.70
C VAL A 12 -15.64 23.79 -21.57
N ILE A 13 -15.76 22.67 -20.89
CA ILE A 13 -17.05 22.03 -20.57
C ILE A 13 -17.59 22.58 -19.25
N GLU A 14 -18.74 23.25 -19.29
CA GLU A 14 -19.45 23.67 -18.08
C GLU A 14 -20.26 22.52 -17.48
N CYS A 15 -21.09 21.90 -18.31
CA CYS A 15 -21.88 20.73 -17.95
C CYS A 15 -22.18 19.93 -19.23
N ALA A 16 -21.95 18.62 -19.18
CA ALA A 16 -22.29 17.72 -20.28
C ALA A 16 -22.70 16.36 -19.72
N ASP A 17 -23.84 15.85 -20.22
CA ASP A 17 -24.31 14.48 -20.02
C ASP A 17 -24.13 13.70 -21.32
N ILE A 18 -23.30 12.66 -21.28
CA ILE A 18 -22.92 11.87 -22.46
C ILE A 18 -23.38 10.44 -22.25
N SER A 19 -24.36 10.00 -23.02
CA SER A 19 -24.82 8.62 -23.01
C SER A 19 -24.08 7.79 -24.05
N PHE A 20 -23.56 6.66 -23.61
CA PHE A 20 -22.88 5.68 -24.47
C PHE A 20 -23.72 4.41 -24.56
N HIS A 21 -23.63 3.74 -25.70
CA HIS A 21 -24.38 2.53 -25.98
C HIS A 21 -23.43 1.36 -26.23
N LYS A 22 -23.96 0.14 -26.20
CA LYS A 22 -23.24 -1.06 -26.62
C LYS A 22 -22.84 -0.92 -28.08
N GLY A 23 -21.71 -1.56 -28.46
CA GLY A 23 -21.20 -1.51 -29.83
C GLY A 23 -20.23 -0.35 -30.04
N PHE A 24 -20.22 0.22 -31.22
CA PHE A 24 -19.23 1.19 -31.68
C PHE A 24 -19.73 2.64 -31.53
N ASN A 25 -19.21 3.35 -30.53
CA ASN A 25 -19.50 4.75 -30.27
C ASN A 25 -18.40 5.64 -30.84
N ILE A 26 -18.78 6.52 -31.71
CA ILE A 26 -17.87 7.49 -32.38
C ILE A 26 -18.05 8.88 -31.82
N LEU A 27 -16.94 9.55 -31.56
CA LEU A 27 -16.90 10.96 -31.16
C LEU A 27 -16.17 11.75 -32.25
N THR A 28 -16.90 12.67 -32.89
CA THR A 28 -16.32 13.60 -33.89
C THR A 28 -16.46 15.04 -33.40
N GLY A 29 -15.81 15.96 -34.09
CA GLY A 29 -15.83 17.39 -33.79
C GLY A 29 -14.57 18.08 -34.32
N GLU A 30 -14.53 19.41 -34.25
CA GLU A 30 -13.37 20.18 -34.65
C GLU A 30 -12.16 19.95 -33.75
N THR A 31 -10.95 20.18 -34.29
CA THR A 31 -9.70 20.16 -33.50
C THR A 31 -9.80 21.19 -32.38
N GLY A 32 -9.52 20.78 -31.15
CA GLY A 32 -9.66 21.62 -29.97
C GLY A 32 -11.11 21.83 -29.48
N ALA A 33 -12.12 21.13 -30.04
CA ALA A 33 -13.53 21.24 -29.60
C ALA A 33 -13.81 20.58 -28.23
N GLY A 34 -12.83 19.94 -27.61
CA GLY A 34 -13.01 19.27 -26.33
C GLY A 34 -13.07 17.75 -26.40
N LYS A 35 -12.69 17.15 -27.55
CA LYS A 35 -12.62 15.67 -27.69
C LYS A 35 -11.72 15.06 -26.62
N SER A 36 -10.49 15.57 -26.48
CA SER A 36 -9.55 15.13 -25.44
C SER A 36 -10.07 15.36 -24.04
N ILE A 37 -10.88 16.43 -23.82
CA ILE A 37 -11.45 16.72 -22.49
C ILE A 37 -12.44 15.63 -22.04
N VAL A 38 -13.18 15.02 -22.97
CA VAL A 38 -14.05 13.88 -22.68
C VAL A 38 -13.22 12.69 -22.22
N ILE A 39 -12.10 12.42 -22.92
CA ILE A 39 -11.15 11.36 -22.55
C ILE A 39 -10.48 11.67 -21.19
N ASP A 40 -10.07 12.93 -20.96
CA ASP A 40 -9.53 13.37 -19.67
C ASP A 40 -10.54 13.18 -18.54
N GLY A 41 -11.83 13.45 -18.79
CA GLY A 41 -12.91 13.17 -17.86
C GLY A 41 -13.02 11.69 -17.53
N ILE A 42 -12.94 10.81 -18.54
CA ILE A 42 -12.95 9.35 -18.33
C ILE A 42 -11.67 8.93 -17.58
N SER A 43 -10.51 9.42 -17.96
CA SER A 43 -9.24 9.14 -17.25
C SER A 43 -9.30 9.57 -15.78
N ALA A 44 -9.95 10.71 -15.50
CA ALA A 44 -10.16 11.16 -14.14
C ALA A 44 -11.00 10.15 -13.32
N ILE A 45 -12.09 9.66 -13.88
CA ILE A 45 -12.95 8.65 -13.23
C ILE A 45 -12.22 7.31 -13.00
N LEU A 46 -11.25 6.97 -13.84
CA LEU A 46 -10.44 5.77 -13.70
C LEU A 46 -9.29 5.89 -12.68
N GLY A 47 -9.20 7.02 -11.97
CA GLY A 47 -8.18 7.22 -10.93
C GLY A 47 -6.84 7.71 -11.47
N GLU A 48 -6.75 8.14 -12.73
CA GLU A 48 -5.53 8.73 -13.29
C GLU A 48 -5.21 10.09 -12.64
N ARG A 49 -3.98 10.56 -12.85
CA ARG A 49 -3.53 11.83 -12.27
C ARG A 49 -4.28 13.00 -12.90
N THR A 50 -4.87 13.83 -12.05
CA THR A 50 -5.56 15.06 -12.48
C THR A 50 -4.71 16.28 -12.15
N TYR A 51 -4.77 17.30 -12.99
CA TYR A 51 -4.06 18.57 -12.83
C TYR A 51 -5.05 19.69 -12.52
N ARG A 52 -4.58 20.76 -11.87
CA ARG A 52 -5.42 21.92 -11.49
C ARG A 52 -5.93 22.69 -12.70
N ASP A 53 -5.19 22.70 -13.78
CA ASP A 53 -5.55 23.33 -15.07
C ASP A 53 -6.73 22.63 -15.77
N MET A 54 -7.06 21.41 -15.35
CA MET A 54 -8.30 20.72 -15.75
C MET A 54 -9.56 21.45 -15.26
N ILE A 55 -9.49 22.20 -14.14
CA ILE A 55 -10.65 22.88 -13.55
C ILE A 55 -10.96 24.14 -14.38
N ARG A 56 -12.24 24.32 -14.75
CA ARG A 56 -12.71 25.47 -15.51
C ARG A 56 -12.37 26.77 -14.80
N THR A 57 -11.79 27.73 -15.53
CA THR A 57 -11.45 29.04 -14.98
C THR A 57 -12.68 29.76 -14.40
N GLY A 58 -12.57 30.15 -13.14
CA GLY A 58 -13.66 30.84 -12.41
C GLY A 58 -14.56 29.88 -11.61
N THR A 59 -14.18 28.61 -11.47
CA THR A 59 -14.86 27.64 -10.58
C THR A 59 -13.88 27.05 -9.58
N ASP A 60 -14.37 26.60 -8.44
CA ASP A 60 -13.54 26.07 -7.34
C ASP A 60 -13.30 24.55 -7.44
N LYS A 61 -14.12 23.87 -8.24
CA LYS A 61 -14.06 22.41 -8.40
C LYS A 61 -14.50 21.94 -9.78
N ALA A 62 -13.96 20.81 -10.19
CA ALA A 62 -14.45 20.00 -11.29
C ALA A 62 -15.10 18.71 -10.75
N THR A 63 -16.17 18.26 -11.38
CA THR A 63 -16.87 17.03 -11.01
C THR A 63 -17.01 16.13 -12.23
N VAL A 64 -16.65 14.86 -12.08
CA VAL A 64 -16.95 13.81 -13.06
C VAL A 64 -17.71 12.69 -12.36
N ARG A 65 -18.77 12.23 -13.01
CA ARG A 65 -19.55 11.07 -12.58
C ARG A 65 -19.74 10.13 -13.76
N ALA A 66 -19.50 8.85 -13.52
CA ALA A 66 -19.75 7.81 -14.52
C ALA A 66 -20.67 6.74 -13.95
N VAL A 67 -21.52 6.21 -14.81
CA VAL A 67 -22.38 5.06 -14.51
C VAL A 67 -21.94 3.92 -15.39
N PHE A 68 -21.62 2.79 -14.78
CA PHE A 68 -21.26 1.55 -15.44
C PHE A 68 -22.36 0.52 -15.23
N THR A 69 -22.80 -0.12 -16.30
CA THR A 69 -23.78 -1.21 -16.26
C THR A 69 -23.10 -2.56 -16.53
N ASP A 70 -23.73 -3.63 -16.07
CA ASP A 70 -23.23 -5.01 -16.22
C ASP A 70 -21.81 -5.19 -15.67
N VAL A 71 -21.47 -4.52 -14.57
CA VAL A 71 -20.19 -4.71 -13.88
C VAL A 71 -20.21 -6.09 -13.21
N PRO A 72 -19.20 -6.96 -13.44
CA PRO A 72 -19.14 -8.24 -12.75
C PRO A 72 -18.81 -8.03 -11.26
N GLU A 73 -19.16 -8.99 -10.43
CA GLU A 73 -18.76 -9.00 -9.04
C GLU A 73 -17.24 -9.20 -8.94
N LEU A 74 -16.53 -8.12 -8.62
CA LEU A 74 -15.08 -8.10 -8.50
C LEU A 74 -14.70 -8.20 -7.02
N ALA A 75 -13.64 -8.93 -6.70
CA ALA A 75 -13.09 -9.00 -5.33
C ALA A 75 -12.76 -7.60 -4.75
N TRP A 76 -12.51 -6.64 -5.62
CA TRP A 76 -12.25 -5.24 -5.27
C TRP A 76 -13.34 -4.62 -4.37
N PHE A 77 -14.61 -4.96 -4.58
CA PHE A 77 -15.72 -4.41 -3.80
C PHE A 77 -15.62 -4.82 -2.33
N GLU A 78 -15.40 -6.11 -2.06
CA GLU A 78 -15.22 -6.65 -0.71
C GLU A 78 -13.94 -6.09 -0.05
N GLU A 79 -12.82 -6.09 -0.78
CA GLU A 79 -11.52 -5.58 -0.29
C GLU A 79 -11.55 -4.11 0.14
N ASN A 80 -12.45 -3.30 -0.45
CA ASN A 80 -12.56 -1.87 -0.17
C ASN A 80 -13.81 -1.49 0.62
N GLY A 81 -14.60 -2.46 1.07
CA GLY A 81 -15.82 -2.22 1.87
C GLY A 81 -16.90 -1.45 1.11
N VAL A 82 -16.97 -1.63 -0.20
CA VAL A 82 -17.96 -1.01 -1.08
C VAL A 82 -19.04 -2.02 -1.41
N GLU A 83 -20.30 -1.64 -1.25
CA GLU A 83 -21.43 -2.48 -1.65
C GLU A 83 -21.42 -2.70 -3.17
N TYR A 84 -21.47 -3.97 -3.58
CA TYR A 84 -21.50 -4.33 -4.99
C TYR A 84 -22.89 -4.04 -5.58
N ASP A 85 -22.89 -3.38 -6.74
CA ASP A 85 -24.07 -3.18 -7.57
C ASP A 85 -23.65 -3.38 -9.03
N PRO A 86 -24.36 -4.20 -9.83
CA PRO A 86 -24.15 -4.30 -11.28
C PRO A 86 -24.21 -2.94 -12.00
N GLU A 87 -24.99 -1.98 -11.47
CA GLU A 87 -24.96 -0.59 -11.90
C GLU A 87 -24.05 0.24 -10.96
N THR A 88 -22.77 0.21 -11.25
CA THR A 88 -21.75 0.89 -10.43
C THR A 88 -21.62 2.35 -10.80
N VAL A 89 -21.79 3.23 -9.82
CA VAL A 89 -21.65 4.68 -9.97
C VAL A 89 -20.32 5.15 -9.37
N ILE A 90 -19.50 5.80 -10.20
CA ILE A 90 -18.23 6.38 -9.79
C ILE A 90 -18.34 7.91 -9.85
N LEU A 91 -17.94 8.59 -8.78
CA LEU A 91 -17.88 10.04 -8.69
C LEU A 91 -16.47 10.48 -8.30
N ARG A 92 -15.92 11.44 -9.05
CA ARG A 92 -14.68 12.13 -8.66
C ARG A 92 -14.85 13.62 -8.68
N GLN A 93 -14.43 14.28 -7.60
CA GLN A 93 -14.40 15.73 -7.47
C GLN A 93 -12.97 16.19 -7.22
N VAL A 94 -12.50 17.13 -8.01
CA VAL A 94 -11.16 17.72 -7.92
C VAL A 94 -11.32 19.19 -7.57
N TYR A 95 -10.65 19.64 -6.52
CA TYR A 95 -10.73 21.01 -6.01
C TYR A 95 -9.43 21.78 -6.30
N LEU A 96 -9.52 23.09 -6.42
CA LEU A 96 -8.38 23.98 -6.65
C LEU A 96 -7.33 23.93 -5.54
N ASP A 97 -7.73 23.66 -4.30
CA ASP A 97 -6.85 23.46 -3.15
C ASP A 97 -6.05 22.14 -3.21
N GLY A 98 -6.32 21.30 -4.22
CA GLY A 98 -5.68 19.99 -4.42
C GLY A 98 -6.42 18.83 -3.76
N LYS A 99 -7.53 19.09 -3.06
CA LYS A 99 -8.36 18.03 -2.49
C LYS A 99 -9.02 17.21 -3.60
N ASN A 100 -8.99 15.89 -3.47
CA ASN A 100 -9.66 14.93 -4.35
C ASN A 100 -10.65 14.11 -3.52
N ILE A 101 -11.89 14.02 -3.98
CA ILE A 101 -12.92 13.18 -3.38
C ILE A 101 -13.34 12.14 -4.41
N CYS A 102 -13.17 10.88 -4.10
CA CYS A 102 -13.59 9.77 -4.93
C CYS A 102 -14.64 8.94 -4.19
N ARG A 103 -15.72 8.59 -4.88
CA ARG A 103 -16.77 7.73 -4.34
C ARG A 103 -17.14 6.65 -5.36
N VAL A 104 -17.39 5.45 -4.86
CA VAL A 104 -17.94 4.34 -5.63
C VAL A 104 -19.20 3.86 -4.90
N ASN A 105 -20.33 3.84 -5.57
CA ASN A 105 -21.66 3.53 -5.00
C ASN A 105 -21.93 4.31 -3.70
N GLY A 106 -21.52 5.61 -3.67
CA GLY A 106 -21.67 6.50 -2.51
C GLY A 106 -20.56 6.35 -1.46
N THR A 107 -19.82 5.24 -1.41
CA THR A 107 -18.74 4.97 -0.45
C THR A 107 -17.48 5.73 -0.84
N LEU A 108 -16.82 6.34 0.13
CA LEU A 108 -15.60 7.11 -0.07
C LEU A 108 -14.39 6.17 -0.24
N VAL A 109 -13.64 6.34 -1.33
CA VAL A 109 -12.44 5.54 -1.61
C VAL A 109 -11.24 6.45 -1.91
N ASN A 110 -10.03 5.93 -1.75
CA ASN A 110 -8.84 6.67 -2.15
C ASN A 110 -8.57 6.52 -3.66
N VAL A 111 -7.75 7.42 -4.21
CA VAL A 111 -7.42 7.44 -5.66
C VAL A 111 -6.73 6.15 -6.11
N SER A 112 -5.91 5.53 -5.26
CA SER A 112 -5.21 4.27 -5.59
C SER A 112 -6.19 3.10 -5.71
N ALA A 113 -7.18 3.01 -4.80
CA ALA A 113 -8.24 2.01 -4.90
C ALA A 113 -9.11 2.25 -6.14
N LEU A 114 -9.48 3.52 -6.41
CA LEU A 114 -10.22 3.88 -7.62
C LEU A 114 -9.47 3.48 -8.89
N ARG A 115 -8.15 3.68 -8.94
CA ARG A 115 -7.33 3.28 -10.09
C ARG A 115 -7.33 1.77 -10.31
N LYS A 116 -7.25 0.98 -9.24
CA LYS A 116 -7.34 -0.50 -9.33
C LYS A 116 -8.68 -0.97 -9.89
N LEU A 117 -9.77 -0.29 -9.53
CA LEU A 117 -11.10 -0.56 -10.11
C LEU A 117 -11.15 -0.11 -11.58
N GLY A 118 -10.67 1.11 -11.87
CA GLY A 118 -10.68 1.68 -13.22
C GLY A 118 -10.03 0.77 -14.26
N LEU A 119 -8.88 0.19 -13.94
CA LEU A 119 -8.17 -0.78 -14.80
C LEU A 119 -8.96 -2.06 -15.11
N GLN A 120 -9.98 -2.38 -14.30
CA GLN A 120 -10.86 -3.53 -14.52
C GLN A 120 -12.15 -3.18 -15.28
N LEU A 121 -12.45 -1.89 -15.43
CA LEU A 121 -13.70 -1.41 -16.08
C LEU A 121 -13.47 -0.91 -17.51
N ILE A 122 -12.41 -0.13 -17.72
CA ILE A 122 -12.08 0.50 -19.01
C ILE A 122 -10.60 0.33 -19.32
N ASN A 123 -10.29 0.07 -20.57
CA ASN A 123 -8.93 0.19 -21.11
C ASN A 123 -8.89 1.34 -22.12
N ILE A 124 -8.04 2.34 -21.87
CA ILE A 124 -7.85 3.50 -22.76
C ILE A 124 -6.63 3.28 -23.63
N HIS A 125 -6.82 3.22 -24.91
CA HIS A 125 -5.78 3.09 -25.92
C HIS A 125 -5.52 4.45 -26.56
N GLY A 126 -4.63 5.26 -25.97
CA GLY A 126 -4.28 6.61 -26.40
C GLY A 126 -2.77 6.84 -26.47
N GLN A 127 -2.39 8.11 -26.62
CA GLN A 127 -1.00 8.54 -26.79
C GLN A 127 -0.08 8.12 -25.62
N HIS A 128 -0.61 8.06 -24.39
CA HIS A 128 0.16 7.66 -23.19
C HIS A 128 0.36 6.14 -23.08
N ASP A 129 -0.56 5.35 -23.58
CA ASP A 129 -0.48 3.88 -23.59
C ASP A 129 0.50 3.35 -24.65
N SER A 130 0.72 4.12 -25.70
CA SER A 130 1.71 3.80 -26.70
C SER A 130 3.12 3.71 -26.09
N ALA A 131 3.40 4.53 -25.07
CA ALA A 131 4.68 4.49 -24.36
C ALA A 131 4.90 3.15 -23.62
N SER A 132 3.86 2.54 -23.08
CA SER A 132 3.96 1.28 -22.35
C SER A 132 4.34 0.09 -23.25
N LEU A 133 3.83 0.05 -24.49
CA LEU A 133 4.15 -0.98 -25.46
C LEU A 133 5.58 -0.82 -26.06
N PHE A 134 6.16 0.37 -25.98
CA PHE A 134 7.55 0.60 -26.40
C PHE A 134 8.56 0.33 -25.29
N ASP A 135 8.09 0.24 -24.04
CA ASP A 135 8.95 -0.08 -22.92
C ASP A 135 9.20 -1.59 -22.86
N GLU A 136 10.43 -2.00 -23.12
CA GLU A 136 10.86 -3.40 -23.11
C GLU A 136 10.60 -4.07 -21.73
N ALA A 137 10.54 -3.30 -20.66
CA ALA A 137 10.24 -3.82 -19.32
C ALA A 137 8.82 -4.43 -19.23
N ASN A 138 7.89 -3.99 -20.07
CA ASN A 138 6.50 -4.45 -20.07
C ASN A 138 6.26 -5.64 -21.01
N HIS A 139 7.19 -5.94 -21.93
CA HIS A 139 6.97 -6.95 -22.98
C HIS A 139 6.74 -8.35 -22.41
N LEU A 140 7.44 -8.70 -21.34
CA LEU A 140 7.24 -9.98 -20.64
C LEU A 140 5.82 -10.08 -20.06
N GLN A 141 5.31 -9.01 -19.45
CA GLN A 141 3.97 -8.97 -18.89
C GLN A 141 2.91 -9.13 -19.98
N PHE A 142 3.03 -8.42 -21.10
CA PHE A 142 2.13 -8.54 -22.23
C PHE A 142 2.09 -9.98 -22.80
N LEU A 143 3.26 -10.62 -22.88
CA LEU A 143 3.34 -12.00 -23.33
C LEU A 143 2.67 -12.96 -22.34
N ASP A 144 2.88 -12.77 -21.04
CA ASP A 144 2.28 -13.59 -19.99
C ASP A 144 0.76 -13.44 -19.93
N ASP A 145 0.26 -12.22 -20.11
CA ASP A 145 -1.19 -11.94 -20.16
C ASP A 145 -1.80 -12.60 -21.40
N TYR A 146 -1.12 -12.53 -22.56
CA TYR A 146 -1.54 -13.25 -23.77
C TYR A 146 -1.54 -14.78 -23.58
N ALA A 147 -0.53 -15.30 -22.89
CA ALA A 147 -0.38 -16.73 -22.63
C ALA A 147 -1.39 -17.29 -21.62
N SER A 148 -2.05 -16.43 -20.84
CA SER A 148 -2.94 -16.79 -19.72
C SER A 148 -2.29 -17.81 -18.77
N ASN A 149 -0.99 -17.66 -18.49
CA ASN A 149 -0.14 -18.64 -17.79
C ASN A 149 -0.06 -18.42 -16.27
N GLN A 150 -1.08 -17.81 -15.68
CA GLN A 150 -1.09 -17.42 -14.27
C GLN A 150 -0.76 -18.58 -13.31
N GLN A 151 -1.22 -19.80 -13.61
CA GLN A 151 -0.92 -20.97 -12.78
C GLN A 151 0.57 -21.35 -12.81
N LEU A 152 1.21 -21.29 -13.98
CA LEU A 152 2.65 -21.57 -14.12
C LEU A 152 3.49 -20.50 -13.42
N ARG A 153 3.07 -19.23 -13.51
CA ARG A 153 3.70 -18.11 -12.80
C ARG A 153 3.58 -18.28 -11.27
N SER A 154 2.41 -18.65 -10.77
CA SER A 154 2.20 -18.89 -9.33
C SER A 154 3.08 -20.04 -8.84
N THR A 155 3.12 -21.17 -9.58
CA THR A 155 3.98 -22.32 -9.26
C THR A 155 5.47 -21.92 -9.24
N TYR A 156 5.90 -21.13 -10.22
CA TYR A 156 7.28 -20.63 -10.26
C TYR A 156 7.57 -19.69 -9.08
N ALA A 157 6.67 -18.75 -8.79
CA ALA A 157 6.82 -17.79 -7.71
C ALA A 157 7.00 -18.49 -6.35
N GLU A 158 6.17 -19.50 -6.05
CA GLU A 158 6.30 -20.31 -4.83
C GLU A 158 7.70 -20.96 -4.71
N LYS A 159 8.23 -21.51 -5.81
CA LYS A 159 9.56 -22.15 -5.83
C LYS A 159 10.69 -21.12 -5.71
N TYR A 160 10.55 -19.97 -6.37
CA TYR A 160 11.51 -18.89 -6.31
C TYR A 160 11.55 -18.23 -4.92
N ASP A 161 10.40 -18.02 -4.28
CA ASP A 161 10.31 -17.47 -2.94
C ASP A 161 10.96 -18.41 -1.91
N ALA A 162 10.73 -19.72 -2.04
CA ALA A 162 11.40 -20.72 -1.22
C ALA A 162 12.94 -20.69 -1.41
N LEU A 163 13.42 -20.57 -2.65
CA LEU A 163 14.85 -20.42 -2.95
C LEU A 163 15.41 -19.11 -2.39
N SER A 164 14.69 -18.01 -2.56
CA SER A 164 15.09 -16.68 -2.05
C SER A 164 15.19 -16.65 -0.53
N ALA A 165 14.23 -17.27 0.16
CA ALA A 165 14.26 -17.40 1.62
C ALA A 165 15.50 -18.15 2.09
N LEU A 166 15.82 -19.30 1.45
CA LEU A 166 17.01 -20.08 1.78
C LEU A 166 18.32 -19.31 1.50
N ARG A 167 18.40 -18.56 0.41
CA ARG A 167 19.56 -17.71 0.10
C ARG A 167 19.74 -16.61 1.15
N LEU A 168 18.66 -15.94 1.52
CA LEU A 168 18.69 -14.89 2.54
C LEU A 168 19.11 -15.46 3.91
N GLU A 169 18.68 -16.67 4.25
CA GLU A 169 19.06 -17.36 5.48
C GLU A 169 20.55 -17.71 5.47
N ILE A 170 21.08 -18.25 4.36
CA ILE A 170 22.51 -18.52 4.19
C ILE A 170 23.32 -17.23 4.29
N ASP A 171 22.91 -16.15 3.61
CA ASP A 171 23.62 -14.86 3.63
C ASP A 171 23.68 -14.26 5.03
N ARG A 172 22.60 -14.40 5.82
CA ARG A 172 22.56 -13.95 7.22
C ARG A 172 23.53 -14.74 8.12
N MET A 173 23.71 -16.02 7.81
CA MET A 173 24.62 -16.90 8.58
C MET A 173 26.07 -16.82 8.10
N THR A 174 26.31 -16.36 6.88
CA THR A 174 27.65 -16.18 6.31
C THR A 174 28.23 -14.85 6.78
N MET A 175 28.57 -14.77 8.05
CA MET A 175 29.32 -13.64 8.60
C MET A 175 30.82 -13.77 8.28
N ASP A 176 31.50 -12.62 8.11
CA ASP A 176 32.97 -12.59 8.10
C ASP A 176 33.52 -13.22 9.39
N GLU A 177 34.56 -14.05 9.28
CA GLU A 177 35.13 -14.79 10.45
C GLU A 177 35.47 -13.84 11.63
N GLY A 178 35.95 -12.64 11.34
CA GLY A 178 36.23 -11.64 12.35
C GLY A 178 34.98 -11.08 13.05
N GLU A 179 33.90 -10.95 12.33
CA GLU A 179 32.61 -10.49 12.85
C GLU A 179 31.90 -11.59 13.64
N LYS A 180 31.99 -12.85 13.16
CA LYS A 180 31.53 -14.04 13.84
C LYS A 180 32.19 -14.19 15.23
N LEU A 181 33.52 -14.11 15.30
CA LEU A 181 34.27 -14.21 16.55
C LEU A 181 33.84 -13.11 17.54
N ARG A 182 33.77 -11.86 17.10
CA ARG A 182 33.31 -10.74 17.94
C ARG A 182 31.89 -10.93 18.44
N ARG A 183 31.02 -11.44 17.59
CA ARG A 183 29.62 -11.69 17.96
C ARG A 183 29.53 -12.81 18.99
N MET A 184 30.25 -13.91 18.80
CA MET A 184 30.32 -15.02 19.75
C MET A 184 30.86 -14.57 21.12
N GLU A 185 31.96 -13.79 21.15
CA GLU A 185 32.50 -13.24 22.40
C GLU A 185 31.48 -12.35 23.11
N THR A 186 30.77 -11.50 22.36
CA THR A 186 29.72 -10.63 22.91
C THR A 186 28.59 -11.45 23.51
N LEU A 187 28.09 -12.44 22.77
CA LEU A 187 27.00 -13.30 23.23
C LEU A 187 27.40 -14.12 24.45
N ARG A 188 28.61 -14.72 24.47
CA ARG A 188 29.14 -15.44 25.64
C ARG A 188 29.20 -14.56 26.86
N TYR A 189 29.69 -13.32 26.72
CA TYR A 189 29.72 -12.35 27.82
C TYR A 189 28.30 -12.04 28.34
N GLN A 190 27.36 -11.77 27.45
CA GLN A 190 25.98 -11.47 27.81
C GLN A 190 25.27 -12.63 28.49
N ILE A 191 25.46 -13.85 27.95
CA ILE A 191 24.91 -15.09 28.53
C ILE A 191 25.50 -15.32 29.93
N GLU A 192 26.81 -15.11 30.10
CA GLU A 192 27.48 -15.29 31.37
C GLU A 192 27.01 -14.23 32.40
N GLU A 193 26.90 -12.97 31.98
CA GLU A 193 26.43 -11.87 32.85
C GLU A 193 25.00 -12.11 33.36
N ILE A 194 24.07 -12.52 32.47
CA ILE A 194 22.68 -12.77 32.84
C ILE A 194 22.55 -14.07 33.64
N SER A 195 23.27 -15.14 33.24
CA SER A 195 23.21 -16.44 33.92
C SER A 195 23.75 -16.37 35.35
N LYS A 196 24.82 -15.61 35.59
CA LYS A 196 25.37 -15.36 36.94
C LYS A 196 24.36 -14.69 37.87
N ALA A 197 23.46 -13.89 37.29
CA ALA A 197 22.46 -13.19 38.09
C ALA A 197 21.33 -14.11 38.56
N GLN A 198 21.14 -15.30 37.98
CA GLN A 198 20.12 -16.29 38.35
C GLN A 198 18.74 -15.66 38.56
N LEU A 199 18.29 -14.88 37.60
CA LEU A 199 16.99 -14.21 37.66
C LEU A 199 15.82 -15.20 37.66
N GLN A 200 14.78 -14.86 38.37
CA GLN A 200 13.49 -15.57 38.35
C GLN A 200 12.39 -14.71 37.72
N PRO A 201 11.42 -15.34 37.03
CA PRO A 201 10.28 -14.60 36.50
C PRO A 201 9.51 -13.89 37.63
N GLY A 202 9.21 -12.59 37.44
CA GLY A 202 8.49 -11.78 38.45
C GLY A 202 9.28 -11.42 39.68
N GLU A 203 10.59 -11.73 39.75
CA GLU A 203 11.43 -11.45 40.90
C GLU A 203 11.50 -9.95 41.23
N ASP A 204 11.59 -9.11 40.24
CA ASP A 204 11.64 -7.66 40.39
C ASP A 204 10.38 -7.09 41.04
N GLU A 205 9.19 -7.56 40.63
CA GLU A 205 7.93 -7.11 41.22
C GLU A 205 7.79 -7.58 42.68
N GLN A 206 8.16 -8.82 42.94
CA GLN A 206 8.12 -9.38 44.29
C GLN A 206 9.06 -8.64 45.26
N LEU A 207 10.30 -8.41 44.80
CA LEU A 207 11.28 -7.69 45.60
C LEU A 207 10.92 -6.20 45.78
N GLU A 208 10.35 -5.53 44.77
CA GLU A 208 9.86 -4.16 44.95
C GLU A 208 8.69 -4.06 45.93
N GLN A 209 7.76 -5.01 45.88
CA GLN A 209 6.69 -5.07 46.89
C GLN A 209 7.25 -5.32 48.30
N ARG A 210 8.18 -6.25 48.44
CA ARG A 210 8.82 -6.57 49.71
C ARG A 210 9.63 -5.38 50.26
N ARG A 211 10.40 -4.71 49.38
CA ARG A 211 11.13 -3.47 49.71
C ARG A 211 10.22 -2.39 50.28
N LYS A 212 9.09 -2.12 49.63
CA LYS A 212 8.10 -1.12 50.09
C LYS A 212 7.55 -1.47 51.47
N LEU A 213 7.28 -2.76 51.74
CA LEU A 213 6.83 -3.19 53.05
C LEU A 213 7.89 -2.98 54.14
N LEU A 214 9.15 -3.36 53.87
CA LEU A 214 10.27 -3.20 54.80
C LEU A 214 10.65 -1.72 55.03
N GLN A 215 10.65 -0.87 54.01
CA GLN A 215 10.85 0.57 54.15
C GLN A 215 9.78 1.24 55.01
N ASN A 216 8.55 0.75 54.98
CA ASN A 216 7.51 1.22 55.88
C ASN A 216 7.76 0.73 57.32
N ALA A 217 8.20 -0.52 57.46
CA ALA A 217 8.55 -1.09 58.77
C ALA A 217 9.75 -0.40 59.41
N GLU A 218 10.78 -0.02 58.59
CA GLU A 218 11.92 0.77 59.01
C GLU A 218 11.48 2.13 59.58
N LYS A 219 10.67 2.89 58.82
CA LYS A 219 10.14 4.18 59.29
C LYS A 219 9.31 4.07 60.58
N ILE A 220 8.53 2.98 60.70
CA ILE A 220 7.76 2.72 61.91
C ILE A 220 8.72 2.39 63.06
N SER A 221 9.76 1.56 62.84
CA SER A 221 10.78 1.22 63.83
C SER A 221 11.56 2.44 64.33
N ASP A 222 12.00 3.31 63.37
CA ASP A 222 12.67 4.57 63.75
C ASP A 222 11.80 5.50 64.57
N GLY A 223 10.49 5.60 64.16
CA GLY A 223 9.51 6.38 64.92
C GLY A 223 9.28 5.84 66.33
N ILE A 224 9.17 4.50 66.47
CA ILE A 224 9.04 3.85 67.77
C ILE A 224 10.30 4.03 68.62
N ASN A 225 11.49 3.83 68.06
CA ASN A 225 12.75 4.05 68.76
C ASN A 225 12.84 5.47 69.30
N THR A 226 12.52 6.46 68.47
CA THR A 226 12.49 7.88 68.88
C THR A 226 11.47 8.12 70.00
N ALA A 227 10.29 7.50 69.91
CA ALA A 227 9.26 7.61 70.98
C ALA A 227 9.74 6.97 72.28
N VAL A 228 10.36 5.78 72.23
CA VAL A 228 10.95 5.11 73.39
C VAL A 228 12.03 5.99 74.04
N GLU A 229 12.97 6.57 73.25
CA GLU A 229 13.99 7.48 73.76
C GLU A 229 13.38 8.72 74.46
N CYS A 230 12.34 9.31 73.89
CA CYS A 230 11.66 10.46 74.48
C CYS A 230 10.94 10.09 75.79
N LEU A 231 10.38 8.90 75.88
CA LEU A 231 9.61 8.49 77.07
C LEU A 231 10.49 7.90 78.18
N TYR A 232 11.45 7.02 77.86
CA TYR A 232 12.34 6.37 78.80
C TYR A 232 13.65 7.11 79.06
N GLY A 233 14.16 7.81 78.07
CA GLY A 233 15.52 8.39 78.01
C GLY A 233 16.47 7.55 77.21
N GLY A 234 17.56 8.18 76.73
CA GLY A 234 18.68 7.57 76.04
C GLY A 234 19.97 7.68 76.86
N ASP A 235 21.11 7.29 76.25
CA ASP A 235 22.42 7.31 76.93
C ASP A 235 22.81 8.69 77.46
N ASP A 236 22.37 9.77 76.79
CA ASP A 236 22.75 11.16 77.13
C ASP A 236 21.55 12.04 77.53
N SER A 237 20.35 11.50 77.73
CA SER A 237 19.14 12.30 78.02
C SER A 237 18.17 11.59 78.94
N ASP A 238 17.62 12.36 79.93
CA ASP A 238 16.52 11.88 80.76
C ASP A 238 15.22 11.85 79.99
N GLY A 239 14.52 10.72 80.00
CA GLY A 239 13.20 10.59 79.40
C GLY A 239 12.08 11.21 80.25
N ALA A 240 10.92 11.41 79.63
CA ALA A 240 9.74 12.01 80.29
C ALA A 240 9.38 11.32 81.60
N ALA A 241 9.45 9.97 81.63
CA ALA A 241 9.17 9.17 82.83
C ALA A 241 10.15 9.52 83.96
N SER A 242 11.46 9.63 83.69
CA SER A 242 12.48 9.99 84.66
C SER A 242 12.33 11.43 85.18
N LEU A 243 12.01 12.37 84.28
CA LEU A 243 11.79 13.79 84.63
C LEU A 243 10.53 13.96 85.50
N LEU A 244 9.46 13.23 85.20
CA LEU A 244 8.24 13.23 85.99
C LEU A 244 8.48 12.61 87.37
N GLN A 245 9.26 11.51 87.43
CA GLN A 245 9.64 10.90 88.70
C GLN A 245 10.47 11.85 89.58
N GLN A 246 11.38 12.63 88.97
CA GLN A 246 12.14 13.65 89.69
C GLN A 246 11.24 14.78 90.21
N ALA A 247 10.26 15.22 89.38
CA ALA A 247 9.27 16.23 89.78
C ALA A 247 8.38 15.75 90.94
N GLU A 248 7.90 14.48 90.82
CA GLU A 248 7.10 13.83 91.85
C GLU A 248 7.81 13.81 93.17
N ARG A 249 9.10 13.39 93.20
CA ARG A 249 9.89 13.35 94.48
C ARG A 249 10.05 14.74 95.16
N GLU A 250 10.29 15.77 94.35
CA GLU A 250 10.41 17.11 94.90
C GLU A 250 9.05 17.65 95.34
N LEU A 251 7.97 17.39 94.68
CA LEU A 251 6.60 17.74 95.12
C LEU A 251 6.13 16.95 96.36
N ALA A 252 6.55 15.71 96.46
CA ALA A 252 6.32 14.90 97.68
C ALA A 252 7.02 15.44 98.93
N ARG A 253 8.20 16.08 98.72
CA ARG A 253 8.89 16.79 99.80
C ARG A 253 8.17 18.09 100.17
N LEU A 254 7.72 18.87 99.16
CA LEU A 254 7.04 20.15 99.39
C LEU A 254 5.61 19.93 100.01
N SER A 255 4.91 18.88 99.69
CA SER A 255 3.61 18.56 100.27
C SER A 255 3.62 18.31 101.78
N ARG A 256 4.80 17.95 102.31
CA ARG A 256 5.00 17.80 103.75
C ARG A 256 5.05 19.16 104.58
N TYR A 257 5.30 20.27 103.80
CA TYR A 257 5.37 21.59 104.40
C TYR A 257 4.15 22.45 104.22
N THR A 258 3.33 22.17 103.16
CA THR A 258 2.06 22.87 102.96
C THR A 258 1.10 22.06 102.14
N GLU A 259 -0.19 22.07 102.48
CA GLU A 259 -1.28 21.34 101.85
C GLU A 259 -1.55 21.77 100.41
N ALA A 260 -1.14 22.98 100.01
CA ALA A 260 -1.25 23.52 98.64
C ALA A 260 -0.55 22.68 97.53
N PHE A 261 0.51 21.92 97.91
CA PHE A 261 1.21 21.04 96.94
C PHE A 261 0.69 19.61 96.88
N SER A 262 -0.21 19.18 97.80
CA SER A 262 -0.72 17.83 97.78
C SER A 262 -1.52 17.50 96.56
N SER A 263 -2.43 18.40 96.11
CA SER A 263 -3.22 18.21 94.89
C SER A 263 -2.36 18.25 93.63
N ILE A 264 -1.22 19.02 93.61
CA ILE A 264 -0.28 19.06 92.48
C ILE A 264 0.53 17.77 92.49
N HIS A 265 0.98 17.29 93.61
CA HIS A 265 1.71 16.03 93.74
C HIS A 265 0.88 14.87 93.22
N GLU A 266 -0.40 14.73 93.65
CA GLU A 266 -1.31 13.69 93.16
C GLU A 266 -1.44 13.72 91.64
N LYS A 267 -1.62 14.90 91.04
CA LYS A 267 -1.71 15.05 89.59
C LYS A 267 -0.43 14.65 88.85
N VAL A 268 0.74 14.99 89.36
CA VAL A 268 2.01 14.61 88.78
C VAL A 268 2.28 13.13 88.93
N THR A 269 1.86 12.54 90.05
CA THR A 269 1.91 11.07 90.30
C THR A 269 1.05 10.32 89.27
N ASP A 270 -0.20 10.77 89.04
CA ASP A 270 -1.08 10.18 88.06
C ASP A 270 -0.52 10.28 86.66
N LEU A 271 0.03 11.47 86.25
CA LEU A 271 0.69 11.67 84.94
C LEU A 271 1.93 10.78 84.83
N MET A 272 2.72 10.62 85.90
CA MET A 272 3.91 9.76 85.85
C MET A 272 3.52 8.30 85.55
N TYR A 273 2.53 7.78 86.21
CA TYR A 273 2.01 6.41 85.95
C TYR A 273 1.47 6.28 84.51
N GLN A 274 0.69 7.27 84.01
CA GLN A 274 0.18 7.27 82.65
C GLN A 274 1.30 7.30 81.61
N VAL A 275 2.36 8.05 81.85
CA VAL A 275 3.53 8.09 80.97
C VAL A 275 4.31 6.79 81.02
N GLN A 276 4.43 6.16 82.21
CA GLN A 276 5.08 4.85 82.34
C GLN A 276 4.31 3.77 81.59
N ASP A 277 2.97 3.73 81.72
CA ASP A 277 2.13 2.79 81.00
C ASP A 277 2.23 2.97 79.49
N ALA A 278 2.15 4.23 79.00
CA ALA A 278 2.32 4.53 77.58
C ALA A 278 3.71 4.15 77.04
N ALA A 279 4.75 4.34 77.87
CA ALA A 279 6.11 3.96 77.53
C ALA A 279 6.30 2.44 77.43
N GLU A 280 5.63 1.67 78.32
CA GLU A 280 5.60 0.20 78.23
C GLU A 280 4.87 -0.27 76.96
N GLU A 281 3.70 0.32 76.64
CA GLU A 281 2.96 -0.02 75.42
C GLU A 281 3.79 0.22 74.16
N VAL A 282 4.49 1.34 74.08
CA VAL A 282 5.37 1.66 72.91
C VAL A 282 6.57 0.70 72.86
N ARG A 283 7.11 0.28 73.99
CA ARG A 283 8.19 -0.68 74.06
C ARG A 283 7.76 -2.06 73.61
N ASP A 284 6.59 -2.50 74.05
CA ASP A 284 6.03 -3.79 73.65
C ASP A 284 5.74 -3.80 72.13
N ALA A 285 5.17 -2.72 71.57
CA ALA A 285 4.99 -2.56 70.16
C ALA A 285 6.31 -2.60 69.35
N ARG A 286 7.42 -2.08 69.92
CA ARG A 286 8.75 -2.21 69.31
C ARG A 286 9.23 -3.64 69.26
N ASP A 287 9.04 -4.40 70.33
CA ASP A 287 9.53 -5.79 70.44
C ASP A 287 8.70 -6.76 69.59
N GLU A 288 7.45 -6.43 69.28
CA GLU A 288 6.59 -7.14 68.31
C GLU A 288 7.00 -6.89 66.84
N LEU A 289 7.65 -5.75 66.54
CA LEU A 289 8.06 -5.41 65.20
C LEU A 289 9.36 -6.14 64.80
N SER A 290 9.23 -7.25 64.06
CA SER A 290 10.38 -7.96 63.49
C SER A 290 10.87 -7.25 62.23
N TYR A 291 11.64 -6.15 62.38
CA TYR A 291 12.34 -5.48 61.30
C TYR A 291 13.76 -6.04 61.14
N SER A 292 14.14 -6.42 59.94
CA SER A 292 15.48 -6.86 59.65
C SER A 292 16.11 -5.88 58.62
N ALA A 293 17.01 -5.02 59.07
CA ALA A 293 17.78 -4.13 58.24
C ALA A 293 18.61 -4.91 57.20
N ASP A 294 19.14 -6.08 57.59
CA ASP A 294 19.94 -6.92 56.70
C ASP A 294 19.09 -7.47 55.51
N GLU A 295 17.79 -7.71 55.75
CA GLU A 295 16.88 -8.16 54.68
C GLU A 295 16.66 -7.01 53.66
N LEU A 296 16.47 -5.79 54.10
CA LEU A 296 16.29 -4.63 53.22
C LEU A 296 17.56 -4.36 52.36
N ASP A 297 18.74 -4.37 52.97
CA ASP A 297 20.04 -4.21 52.29
C ASP A 297 20.26 -5.31 51.22
N ASN A 298 19.88 -6.56 51.55
CA ASN A 298 19.95 -7.67 50.59
C ASN A 298 19.01 -7.48 49.40
N ILE A 299 17.77 -7.02 49.65
CA ILE A 299 16.79 -6.73 48.60
C ILE A 299 17.26 -5.59 47.74
N GLU A 300 17.78 -4.48 48.30
CA GLU A 300 18.29 -3.35 47.56
C GLU A 300 19.48 -3.74 46.69
N SER A 301 20.41 -4.49 47.25
CA SER A 301 21.56 -5.02 46.51
C SER A 301 21.12 -5.93 45.34
N ARG A 302 20.09 -6.75 45.57
CA ARG A 302 19.52 -7.64 44.52
C ARG A 302 18.79 -6.83 43.44
N LEU A 303 17.99 -5.85 43.82
CA LEU A 303 17.31 -4.93 42.89
C LEU A 303 18.31 -4.13 42.07
N ASP A 304 19.41 -3.70 42.61
CA ASP A 304 20.50 -3.02 41.86
C ASP A 304 21.10 -3.89 40.77
N VAL A 305 21.26 -5.19 41.03
CA VAL A 305 21.68 -6.15 40.00
C VAL A 305 20.63 -6.25 38.90
N ILE A 306 19.36 -6.42 39.26
CA ILE A 306 18.24 -6.52 38.33
C ILE A 306 18.14 -5.22 37.49
N HIS A 307 18.18 -4.05 38.11
CA HIS A 307 18.11 -2.75 37.42
C HIS A 307 19.26 -2.54 36.42
N ARG A 308 20.48 -2.99 36.73
CA ARG A 308 21.61 -2.94 35.78
C ARG A 308 21.35 -3.82 34.58
N LEU A 309 20.81 -5.01 34.76
CA LEU A 309 20.49 -5.93 33.67
C LEU A 309 19.29 -5.43 32.85
N ARG A 310 18.28 -4.86 33.50
CA ARG A 310 17.11 -4.26 32.82
C ARG A 310 17.51 -3.14 31.85
N ARG A 311 18.48 -2.30 32.20
CA ARG A 311 18.99 -1.23 31.31
C ARG A 311 19.67 -1.75 30.05
N LYS A 312 20.12 -3.00 30.05
CA LYS A 312 20.89 -3.60 28.95
C LYS A 312 20.05 -4.55 28.11
N TYR A 313 19.17 -5.34 28.73
CA TYR A 313 18.64 -6.55 28.11
C TYR A 313 17.12 -6.63 28.02
N GLY A 314 16.36 -5.87 28.83
CA GLY A 314 14.90 -5.91 28.78
C GLY A 314 14.24 -5.09 29.85
N ALA A 315 12.94 -4.88 29.76
CA ALA A 315 12.20 -4.05 30.73
C ALA A 315 11.79 -4.83 32.01
N THR A 316 11.64 -6.14 31.92
CA THR A 316 11.24 -7.04 33.00
C THR A 316 12.23 -8.20 33.17
N CYS A 317 12.15 -8.94 34.26
CA CYS A 317 12.93 -10.17 34.42
C CYS A 317 12.61 -11.22 33.35
N GLU A 318 11.35 -11.30 32.93
CA GLU A 318 10.92 -12.18 31.83
C GLU A 318 11.57 -11.80 30.50
N ASP A 319 11.59 -10.49 30.17
CA ASP A 319 12.25 -9.99 28.95
C ASP A 319 13.74 -10.35 28.93
N ILE A 320 14.43 -10.22 30.08
CA ILE A 320 15.84 -10.55 30.21
C ILE A 320 16.07 -12.05 30.05
N LEU A 321 15.20 -12.88 30.62
CA LEU A 321 15.27 -14.33 30.47
C LEU A 321 14.96 -14.77 29.04
N GLN A 322 14.00 -14.11 28.36
CA GLN A 322 13.74 -14.35 26.96
C GLN A 322 14.94 -13.90 26.09
N TYR A 323 15.56 -12.77 26.41
CA TYR A 323 16.80 -12.34 25.74
C TYR A 323 17.92 -13.37 25.94
N LEU A 324 18.08 -13.91 27.14
CA LEU A 324 19.06 -14.95 27.44
C LEU A 324 18.84 -16.20 26.58
N GLU A 325 17.59 -16.63 26.43
CA GLU A 325 17.26 -17.80 25.61
C GLU A 325 17.53 -17.53 24.14
N ASN A 326 17.16 -16.35 23.63
CA ASN A 326 17.46 -15.94 22.26
C ASN A 326 18.98 -15.84 22.03
N ALA A 327 19.73 -15.29 23.01
CA ALA A 327 21.18 -15.17 22.91
C ALA A 327 21.87 -16.56 22.91
N LYS A 328 21.36 -17.52 23.67
CA LYS A 328 21.86 -18.91 23.66
C LYS A 328 21.57 -19.55 22.31
N GLN A 329 20.33 -19.41 21.79
CA GLN A 329 19.97 -19.93 20.48
C GLN A 329 20.86 -19.33 19.38
N GLU A 330 21.08 -18.01 19.39
CA GLU A 330 21.96 -17.36 18.44
C GLU A 330 23.41 -17.85 18.57
N LEU A 331 23.91 -18.06 19.78
CA LEU A 331 25.25 -18.59 20.01
C LEU A 331 25.36 -20.03 19.48
N ASP A 332 24.39 -20.88 19.79
CA ASP A 332 24.33 -22.26 19.29
C ASP A 332 24.27 -22.29 17.75
N GLU A 333 23.45 -21.41 17.15
CA GLU A 333 23.38 -21.26 15.70
C GLU A 333 24.73 -20.85 15.10
N ILE A 334 25.47 -19.96 15.75
CA ILE A 334 26.80 -19.53 15.30
C ILE A 334 27.83 -20.65 15.50
N GLU A 335 27.84 -21.36 16.64
CA GLU A 335 28.78 -22.41 16.95
C GLU A 335 28.61 -23.66 16.05
N PHE A 336 27.35 -23.97 15.67
CA PHE A 336 27.00 -25.06 14.77
C PHE A 336 26.69 -24.61 13.34
N ALA A 337 26.98 -23.31 13.02
CA ALA A 337 26.64 -22.71 11.75
C ALA A 337 27.20 -23.46 10.53
N ASP A 338 28.38 -24.05 10.63
CA ASP A 338 28.99 -24.72 9.50
C ASP A 338 28.19 -25.96 9.07
N ASP A 339 27.75 -26.78 10.03
CA ASP A 339 26.87 -27.91 9.75
C ASP A 339 25.48 -27.48 9.28
N HIS A 340 24.96 -26.40 9.84
CA HIS A 340 23.65 -25.86 9.46
C HIS A 340 23.71 -25.20 8.08
N ILE A 341 24.73 -24.39 7.80
CA ILE A 341 24.97 -23.78 6.49
C ILE A 341 25.10 -24.86 5.41
N GLU A 342 25.82 -25.95 5.67
CA GLU A 342 25.97 -27.05 4.70
C GLU A 342 24.61 -27.72 4.40
N ARG A 343 23.79 -27.94 5.42
CA ARG A 343 22.43 -28.46 5.24
C ARG A 343 21.53 -27.46 4.48
N LEU A 344 21.65 -26.15 4.76
CA LEU A 344 20.94 -25.13 4.02
C LEU A 344 21.40 -25.03 2.57
N LYS A 345 22.72 -25.16 2.29
CA LYS A 345 23.25 -25.22 0.93
C LYS A 345 22.67 -26.38 0.14
N VAL A 346 22.59 -27.57 0.73
CA VAL A 346 21.97 -28.74 0.09
C VAL A 346 20.47 -28.49 -0.21
N LYS A 347 19.73 -27.89 0.74
CA LYS A 347 18.34 -27.52 0.52
C LYS A 347 18.21 -26.42 -0.55
N CYS A 348 19.12 -25.44 -0.56
CA CYS A 348 19.17 -24.36 -1.53
C CYS A 348 19.42 -24.91 -2.96
N GLU A 349 20.37 -25.83 -3.15
CA GLU A 349 20.61 -26.48 -4.44
C GLU A 349 19.38 -27.27 -4.93
N LYS A 350 18.68 -27.97 -4.02
CA LYS A 350 17.44 -28.66 -4.36
C LYS A 350 16.35 -27.66 -4.77
N ALA A 351 16.14 -26.60 -3.99
CA ALA A 351 15.16 -25.55 -4.29
C ALA A 351 15.50 -24.83 -5.61
N LYS A 352 16.80 -24.59 -5.88
CA LYS A 352 17.27 -24.02 -7.14
C LYS A 352 16.91 -24.90 -8.33
N LYS A 353 17.10 -26.21 -8.20
CA LYS A 353 16.74 -27.17 -9.25
C LYS A 353 15.23 -27.15 -9.50
N GLU A 354 14.40 -27.17 -8.44
CA GLU A 354 12.95 -27.09 -8.56
C GLU A 354 12.47 -25.77 -9.20
N ALA A 355 13.10 -24.64 -8.81
CA ALA A 355 12.81 -23.34 -9.43
C ALA A 355 13.25 -23.30 -10.90
N MET A 356 14.38 -23.91 -11.27
CA MET A 356 14.83 -24.01 -12.66
C MET A 356 13.88 -24.87 -13.51
N GLU A 357 13.40 -25.99 -12.98
CA GLU A 357 12.42 -26.84 -13.67
C GLU A 357 11.10 -26.08 -13.92
N ALA A 358 10.62 -25.33 -12.91
CA ALA A 358 9.43 -24.49 -13.04
C ALA A 358 9.66 -23.33 -14.03
N ALA A 359 10.85 -22.69 -14.02
CA ALA A 359 11.24 -21.66 -14.97
C ALA A 359 11.26 -22.18 -16.42
N GLU A 360 11.78 -23.40 -16.64
CA GLU A 360 11.81 -24.01 -17.96
C GLU A 360 10.41 -24.36 -18.47
N ALA A 361 9.52 -24.82 -17.59
CA ALA A 361 8.11 -25.06 -17.93
C ALA A 361 7.42 -23.74 -18.35
N LEU A 362 7.67 -22.65 -17.60
CA LEU A 362 7.16 -21.31 -17.90
C LEU A 362 7.76 -20.78 -19.22
N ARG A 363 9.06 -20.94 -19.45
CA ARG A 363 9.77 -20.59 -20.70
C ARG A 363 9.16 -21.30 -21.91
N LYS A 364 8.90 -22.59 -21.81
CA LYS A 364 8.29 -23.37 -22.89
C LYS A 364 6.90 -22.85 -23.24
N ASN A 365 6.10 -22.54 -22.24
CA ASN A 365 4.79 -21.95 -22.44
C ASN A 365 4.89 -20.57 -23.11
N ARG A 366 5.79 -19.69 -22.60
CA ARG A 366 6.06 -18.36 -23.17
C ARG A 366 6.52 -18.42 -24.63
N LYS A 367 7.42 -19.35 -24.98
CA LYS A 367 7.87 -19.54 -26.37
C LYS A 367 6.73 -19.97 -27.28
N SER A 368 5.86 -20.87 -26.82
CA SER A 368 4.67 -21.27 -27.58
C SER A 368 3.70 -20.10 -27.76
N ALA A 369 3.43 -19.35 -26.70
CA ALA A 369 2.58 -18.15 -26.76
C ALA A 369 3.19 -17.06 -27.66
N ALA A 370 4.51 -16.85 -27.62
CA ALA A 370 5.21 -15.90 -28.46
C ALA A 370 5.07 -16.21 -29.96
N MET A 371 5.12 -17.48 -30.33
CA MET A 371 4.88 -17.88 -31.72
C MET A 371 3.42 -17.60 -32.14
N ALA A 372 2.47 -17.92 -31.29
CA ALA A 372 1.06 -17.65 -31.57
C ALA A 372 0.76 -16.15 -31.63
N LEU A 373 1.31 -15.38 -30.68
CA LEU A 373 1.21 -13.91 -30.64
C LEU A 373 1.80 -13.29 -31.92
N SER A 374 3.01 -13.71 -32.31
CA SER A 374 3.68 -13.20 -33.51
C SER A 374 2.84 -13.50 -34.77
N ALA A 375 2.32 -14.71 -34.91
CA ALA A 375 1.48 -15.07 -36.04
C ALA A 375 0.18 -14.23 -36.11
N LYS A 376 -0.48 -14.00 -34.97
CA LYS A 376 -1.67 -13.14 -34.90
C LYS A 376 -1.34 -11.69 -35.24
N ILE A 377 -0.27 -11.11 -34.67
CA ILE A 377 0.14 -9.72 -34.96
C ILE A 377 0.45 -9.56 -36.47
N LEU A 378 1.17 -10.49 -37.07
CA LEU A 378 1.46 -10.45 -38.50
C LEU A 378 0.21 -10.56 -39.36
N SER A 379 -0.75 -11.39 -38.97
CA SER A 379 -2.06 -11.49 -39.62
C SER A 379 -2.82 -10.16 -39.56
N GLU A 380 -2.87 -9.54 -38.38
CA GLU A 380 -3.50 -8.22 -38.20
C GLU A 380 -2.83 -7.13 -39.04
N LEU A 381 -1.49 -7.08 -39.04
CA LEU A 381 -0.74 -6.12 -39.83
C LEU A 381 -0.95 -6.29 -41.33
N SER A 382 -1.07 -7.55 -41.80
CA SER A 382 -1.42 -7.84 -43.18
C SER A 382 -2.79 -7.27 -43.56
N GLN A 383 -3.79 -7.35 -42.67
CA GLN A 383 -5.12 -6.76 -42.87
C GLN A 383 -5.07 -5.23 -42.87
N LEU A 384 -4.10 -4.63 -42.18
CA LEU A 384 -3.88 -3.18 -42.15
C LEU A 384 -2.97 -2.67 -43.29
N ASP A 385 -2.85 -3.41 -44.38
CA ASP A 385 -2.07 -3.09 -45.55
C ASP A 385 -0.54 -3.03 -45.31
N MET A 386 -0.06 -3.89 -44.39
CA MET A 386 1.37 -4.02 -44.01
C MET A 386 1.87 -5.49 -44.14
N PRO A 387 1.74 -6.15 -45.31
CA PRO A 387 2.05 -7.57 -45.46
C PRO A 387 3.55 -7.92 -45.39
N LYS A 388 4.44 -6.92 -45.45
CA LYS A 388 5.90 -7.11 -45.50
C LYS A 388 6.57 -6.96 -44.14
N VAL A 389 5.80 -6.61 -43.12
CA VAL A 389 6.30 -6.45 -41.73
C VAL A 389 6.76 -7.79 -41.18
N GLN A 390 7.87 -7.75 -40.45
CA GLN A 390 8.34 -8.86 -39.65
C GLN A 390 8.22 -8.50 -38.18
N PHE A 391 7.74 -9.44 -37.35
CA PHE A 391 7.63 -9.29 -35.91
C PHE A 391 8.11 -10.55 -35.21
N GLN A 392 8.90 -10.39 -34.15
CA GLN A 392 9.44 -11.49 -33.37
C GLN A 392 9.54 -11.13 -31.89
N CYS A 393 9.16 -12.05 -31.02
CA CYS A 393 9.48 -11.98 -29.60
C CYS A 393 10.86 -12.60 -29.38
N CYS A 394 11.82 -11.79 -28.98
CA CYS A 394 13.19 -12.20 -28.66
C CYS A 394 13.31 -12.52 -27.18
N PHE A 395 13.88 -13.70 -26.88
CA PHE A 395 14.13 -14.17 -25.52
C PHE A 395 15.62 -14.07 -25.21
N THR A 396 15.94 -13.42 -24.09
CA THR A 396 17.28 -13.41 -23.50
C THR A 396 17.22 -14.15 -22.18
N GLU A 397 18.08 -15.16 -22.03
CA GLU A 397 18.19 -15.90 -20.78
C GLU A 397 18.89 -15.04 -19.73
N ILE A 398 18.30 -15.00 -18.53
CA ILE A 398 18.81 -14.28 -17.38
C ILE A 398 18.87 -15.21 -16.17
N GLU A 399 19.51 -14.79 -15.11
CA GLU A 399 19.42 -15.50 -13.83
C GLU A 399 17.99 -15.55 -13.31
N LEU A 400 17.71 -16.53 -12.44
CA LEU A 400 16.40 -16.65 -11.82
C LEU A 400 16.01 -15.33 -11.13
N SER A 401 14.88 -14.81 -11.53
CA SER A 401 14.30 -13.56 -11.03
C SER A 401 12.87 -13.80 -10.55
N PRO A 402 12.21 -12.88 -9.83
CA PRO A 402 10.80 -13.04 -9.42
C PRO A 402 9.85 -13.35 -10.59
N ASN A 403 10.20 -12.95 -11.81
CA ASN A 403 9.38 -13.12 -13.02
C ASN A 403 9.80 -14.29 -13.92
N GLY A 404 10.75 -15.11 -13.49
CA GLY A 404 11.30 -16.23 -14.30
C GLY A 404 12.76 -16.04 -14.64
N ALA A 405 13.23 -16.83 -15.61
CA ALA A 405 14.61 -16.82 -16.11
C ALA A 405 14.73 -16.23 -17.52
N ASP A 406 13.75 -15.46 -17.97
CA ASP A 406 13.69 -14.87 -19.29
C ASP A 406 13.42 -13.38 -19.24
N GLN A 407 14.13 -12.62 -20.06
CA GLN A 407 13.76 -11.29 -20.49
C GLN A 407 13.20 -11.40 -21.92
N VAL A 408 12.08 -10.72 -22.18
CA VAL A 408 11.42 -10.75 -23.47
C VAL A 408 11.40 -9.34 -24.04
N ALA A 409 11.79 -9.20 -25.32
CA ALA A 409 11.71 -7.95 -26.04
C ALA A 409 11.05 -8.18 -27.40
N PHE A 410 10.18 -7.25 -27.82
CA PHE A 410 9.52 -7.28 -29.11
C PHE A 410 10.39 -6.56 -30.14
N TYR A 411 10.72 -7.29 -31.21
CA TYR A 411 11.50 -6.79 -32.32
C TYR A 411 10.66 -6.77 -33.58
N MET A 412 10.86 -5.77 -34.40
CA MET A 412 10.11 -5.57 -35.63
C MET A 412 10.96 -4.98 -36.73
N SER A 413 10.59 -5.26 -38.00
CA SER A 413 11.02 -4.56 -39.17
C SER A 413 9.80 -4.20 -40.03
N ALA A 414 9.68 -2.94 -40.42
CA ALA A 414 8.58 -2.47 -41.27
C ALA A 414 8.76 -2.84 -42.75
N ASN A 415 9.99 -3.02 -43.22
CA ASN A 415 10.35 -3.25 -44.61
C ASN A 415 11.04 -4.60 -44.83
N ALA A 416 10.75 -5.25 -45.92
CA ALA A 416 11.41 -6.50 -46.29
C ALA A 416 12.91 -6.27 -46.52
N GLY A 417 13.77 -7.06 -45.86
CA GLY A 417 15.22 -6.98 -45.99
C GLY A 417 15.93 -6.04 -44.99
N GLU A 418 15.18 -5.32 -44.16
CA GLU A 418 15.76 -4.60 -43.02
C GLU A 418 15.97 -5.51 -41.84
N ALA A 419 17.00 -5.23 -41.05
CA ALA A 419 17.23 -5.95 -39.80
C ALA A 419 16.12 -5.67 -38.78
N LEU A 420 15.73 -6.68 -38.01
CA LEU A 420 14.84 -6.54 -36.85
C LEU A 420 15.44 -5.58 -35.83
N LYS A 421 14.67 -4.61 -35.38
CA LYS A 421 15.03 -3.64 -34.33
C LYS A 421 14.04 -3.70 -33.19
N PRO A 422 14.45 -3.31 -31.96
CA PRO A 422 13.50 -3.15 -30.87
C PRO A 422 12.32 -2.26 -31.30
N LEU A 423 11.13 -2.60 -30.85
CA LEU A 423 9.89 -1.88 -31.18
C LEU A 423 10.02 -0.37 -30.91
N SER A 424 10.74 0.01 -29.85
CA SER A 424 11.02 1.40 -29.47
C SER A 424 11.85 2.19 -30.50
N LYS A 425 12.52 1.50 -31.46
CA LYS A 425 13.37 2.10 -32.49
C LYS A 425 12.76 2.05 -33.89
N VAL A 426 11.53 1.59 -34.03
CA VAL A 426 10.80 1.56 -35.30
C VAL A 426 10.21 2.94 -35.57
N ALA A 427 10.66 3.58 -36.61
CA ALA A 427 10.43 5.00 -36.88
C ALA A 427 9.59 5.26 -38.13
N SER A 428 8.24 5.32 -38.01
CA SER A 428 7.45 6.24 -38.84
C SER A 428 6.07 6.43 -38.21
N GLY A 429 5.53 7.65 -38.12
CA GLY A 429 4.31 7.96 -37.39
C GLY A 429 3.09 7.16 -37.82
N GLY A 430 2.81 7.00 -39.11
CA GLY A 430 1.65 6.28 -39.63
C GLY A 430 1.77 4.75 -39.59
N GLU A 431 3.01 4.22 -39.79
CA GLU A 431 3.26 2.78 -39.63
C GLU A 431 3.16 2.36 -38.18
N LEU A 432 3.72 3.19 -37.32
CA LEU A 432 3.69 2.98 -35.89
C LEU A 432 2.26 2.90 -35.34
N ALA A 433 1.39 3.83 -35.76
CA ALA A 433 -0.03 3.82 -35.38
C ALA A 433 -0.73 2.50 -35.76
N ARG A 434 -0.47 1.98 -36.96
CA ARG A 434 -1.03 0.70 -37.42
C ARG A 434 -0.49 -0.51 -36.65
N ILE A 435 0.81 -0.50 -36.36
CA ILE A 435 1.47 -1.52 -35.54
C ILE A 435 0.83 -1.55 -34.14
N MET A 436 0.71 -0.37 -33.55
CA MET A 436 0.08 -0.22 -32.22
C MET A 436 -1.36 -0.72 -32.21
N LEU A 437 -2.14 -0.39 -33.25
CA LEU A 437 -3.50 -0.87 -33.39
C LEU A 437 -3.55 -2.40 -33.51
N ALA A 438 -2.70 -2.99 -34.37
CA ALA A 438 -2.64 -4.45 -34.52
C ALA A 438 -2.30 -5.15 -33.20
N MET A 439 -1.28 -4.68 -32.51
CA MET A 439 -0.87 -5.24 -31.20
C MET A 439 -1.98 -5.09 -30.16
N LYS A 440 -2.57 -3.92 -30.07
CA LYS A 440 -3.67 -3.65 -29.13
C LYS A 440 -4.89 -4.51 -29.41
N ASN A 441 -5.25 -4.71 -30.69
CA ASN A 441 -6.35 -5.61 -31.05
C ASN A 441 -6.09 -7.05 -30.59
N VAL A 442 -4.89 -7.57 -30.83
CA VAL A 442 -4.53 -8.94 -30.44
C VAL A 442 -4.55 -9.11 -28.91
N LEU A 443 -4.06 -8.12 -28.17
CA LEU A 443 -4.06 -8.13 -26.71
C LEU A 443 -5.47 -7.92 -26.13
N ALA A 444 -6.27 -7.01 -26.72
CA ALA A 444 -7.61 -6.69 -26.27
C ALA A 444 -8.61 -7.85 -26.45
N GLU A 445 -8.39 -8.77 -27.40
CA GLU A 445 -9.23 -9.98 -27.53
C GLU A 445 -9.22 -10.86 -26.27
N GLN A 446 -8.15 -10.83 -25.51
CA GLN A 446 -8.00 -11.59 -24.26
C GLN A 446 -8.30 -10.76 -23.00
N ASP A 447 -8.47 -9.45 -23.16
CA ASP A 447 -8.76 -8.56 -22.05
C ASP A 447 -10.17 -8.81 -21.50
N ARG A 448 -10.28 -8.95 -20.19
CA ARG A 448 -11.59 -9.14 -19.50
C ARG A 448 -12.41 -7.85 -19.44
N VAL A 449 -11.82 -6.73 -19.79
CA VAL A 449 -12.45 -5.41 -19.77
C VAL A 449 -13.50 -5.31 -20.87
N GLN A 450 -14.68 -4.80 -20.51
CA GLN A 450 -15.82 -4.71 -21.43
C GLN A 450 -15.82 -3.43 -22.29
N THR A 451 -15.14 -2.36 -21.86
CA THR A 451 -15.11 -1.06 -22.56
C THR A 451 -13.70 -0.72 -22.99
N LEU A 452 -13.52 -0.47 -24.28
CA LEU A 452 -12.26 -0.05 -24.89
C LEU A 452 -12.40 1.36 -25.46
N ILE A 453 -11.47 2.22 -25.18
CA ILE A 453 -11.42 3.58 -25.71
C ILE A 453 -10.22 3.71 -26.64
N PHE A 454 -10.45 4.16 -27.85
CA PHE A 454 -9.39 4.42 -28.85
C PHE A 454 -9.32 5.91 -29.14
N ASP A 455 -8.22 6.53 -28.69
CA ASP A 455 -7.91 7.93 -28.98
C ASP A 455 -6.75 8.01 -29.96
N GLU A 456 -6.85 8.92 -30.93
CA GLU A 456 -5.83 9.17 -31.95
C GLU A 456 -5.42 7.94 -32.79
N VAL A 457 -6.29 6.93 -32.87
CA VAL A 457 -6.04 5.70 -33.66
C VAL A 457 -5.94 5.99 -35.18
N ASP A 458 -6.40 7.13 -35.59
CA ASP A 458 -6.44 7.63 -36.97
C ASP A 458 -5.25 8.55 -37.33
N THR A 459 -4.34 8.81 -36.39
CA THR A 459 -3.16 9.64 -36.62
C THR A 459 -2.22 8.98 -37.65
N GLY A 460 -1.95 9.68 -38.77
CA GLY A 460 -1.09 9.18 -39.83
C GLY A 460 -1.70 8.06 -40.70
N VAL A 461 -3.00 7.82 -40.58
CA VAL A 461 -3.74 6.81 -41.35
C VAL A 461 -4.68 7.52 -42.32
N SER A 462 -4.78 7.07 -43.57
CA SER A 462 -5.66 7.65 -44.56
C SER A 462 -6.17 6.62 -45.59
N GLY A 463 -7.20 6.97 -46.31
CA GLY A 463 -7.70 6.22 -47.46
C GLY A 463 -8.05 4.75 -47.09
N ARG A 464 -7.42 3.81 -47.80
CA ARG A 464 -7.68 2.38 -47.67
C ARG A 464 -7.31 1.80 -46.29
N ALA A 465 -6.22 2.33 -45.71
CA ALA A 465 -5.81 1.89 -44.38
C ALA A 465 -6.84 2.33 -43.29
N ALA A 466 -7.39 3.54 -43.42
CA ALA A 466 -8.45 4.03 -42.50
C ALA A 466 -9.71 3.15 -42.57
N GLN A 467 -10.07 2.68 -43.78
CA GLN A 467 -11.20 1.75 -43.96
C GLN A 467 -10.95 0.43 -43.20
N LYS A 468 -9.75 -0.13 -43.32
CA LYS A 468 -9.37 -1.38 -42.63
C LYS A 468 -9.35 -1.22 -41.11
N VAL A 469 -8.86 -0.10 -40.61
CA VAL A 469 -8.92 0.26 -39.18
C VAL A 469 -10.38 0.28 -38.71
N ALA A 470 -11.25 0.94 -39.45
CA ALA A 470 -12.66 1.06 -39.12
C ALA A 470 -13.39 -0.31 -39.10
N GLU A 471 -13.14 -1.15 -40.12
CA GLU A 471 -13.66 -2.54 -40.18
C GLU A 471 -13.21 -3.34 -38.96
N LYS A 472 -11.96 -3.19 -38.53
CA LYS A 472 -11.41 -3.92 -37.39
C LYS A 472 -12.02 -3.45 -36.07
N LEU A 473 -12.12 -2.15 -35.83
CA LEU A 473 -12.76 -1.61 -34.63
C LEU A 473 -14.23 -2.01 -34.55
N ARG A 474 -14.95 -2.01 -35.66
CA ARG A 474 -16.31 -2.52 -35.75
C ARG A 474 -16.42 -4.02 -35.40
N SER A 475 -15.41 -4.81 -35.80
CA SER A 475 -15.35 -6.23 -35.43
C SER A 475 -15.21 -6.43 -33.94
N VAL A 476 -14.33 -5.65 -33.27
CA VAL A 476 -14.15 -5.65 -31.81
C VAL A 476 -15.44 -5.20 -31.11
N ALA A 477 -16.13 -4.21 -31.67
CA ALA A 477 -17.35 -3.64 -31.11
C ALA A 477 -18.55 -4.65 -31.09
N LYS A 478 -18.48 -5.76 -31.83
CA LYS A 478 -19.50 -6.81 -31.75
C LYS A 478 -19.55 -7.52 -30.39
N SER A 479 -18.40 -7.61 -29.70
CA SER A 479 -18.28 -8.30 -28.41
C SER A 479 -18.04 -7.35 -27.24
N LYS A 480 -17.52 -6.16 -27.49
CA LYS A 480 -17.17 -5.15 -26.49
C LYS A 480 -17.81 -3.81 -26.81
N GLN A 481 -17.87 -2.91 -25.84
CA GLN A 481 -18.17 -1.51 -26.08
C GLN A 481 -16.88 -0.82 -26.54
N VAL A 482 -16.92 -0.17 -27.69
CA VAL A 482 -15.80 0.60 -28.25
C VAL A 482 -16.18 2.07 -28.33
N LEU A 483 -15.36 2.94 -27.76
CA LEU A 483 -15.42 4.38 -27.92
C LEU A 483 -14.23 4.81 -28.75
N CYS A 484 -14.45 5.57 -29.82
CA CYS A 484 -13.38 6.03 -30.69
C CYS A 484 -13.51 7.53 -30.98
N VAL A 485 -12.45 8.26 -30.68
CA VAL A 485 -12.31 9.67 -31.07
C VAL A 485 -11.64 9.69 -32.45
N THR A 486 -12.28 10.31 -33.44
CA THR A 486 -11.77 10.32 -34.81
C THR A 486 -12.05 11.61 -35.55
N HIS A 487 -11.24 11.89 -36.55
CA HIS A 487 -11.45 12.92 -37.56
C HIS A 487 -11.60 12.32 -38.98
N LEU A 488 -11.57 10.97 -39.09
CA LEU A 488 -11.69 10.30 -40.38
C LEU A 488 -13.14 9.88 -40.69
N PRO A 489 -13.62 10.19 -41.92
CA PRO A 489 -14.98 9.85 -42.31
C PRO A 489 -15.23 8.34 -42.37
N GLN A 490 -14.20 7.53 -42.70
CA GLN A 490 -14.29 6.07 -42.75
C GLN A 490 -14.64 5.46 -41.38
N LEU A 491 -14.00 5.95 -40.32
CA LEU A 491 -14.30 5.52 -38.97
C LEU A 491 -15.68 6.02 -38.53
N ALA A 492 -15.95 7.32 -38.78
CA ALA A 492 -17.20 7.97 -38.38
C ALA A 492 -18.44 7.32 -39.03
N ALA A 493 -18.30 6.81 -40.26
CA ALA A 493 -19.39 6.13 -40.96
C ALA A 493 -19.74 4.78 -40.33
N MET A 494 -18.80 4.09 -39.69
CA MET A 494 -18.98 2.75 -39.14
C MET A 494 -19.56 2.70 -37.73
N GLY A 495 -19.71 3.82 -37.05
CA GLY A 495 -20.25 3.88 -35.68
C GLY A 495 -21.72 3.48 -35.60
N ASP A 496 -22.07 2.73 -34.57
CA ASP A 496 -23.46 2.46 -34.20
C ASP A 496 -24.10 3.70 -33.57
N THR A 497 -23.35 4.38 -32.71
CA THR A 497 -23.70 5.67 -32.10
C THR A 497 -22.68 6.72 -32.54
N HIS A 498 -23.17 7.91 -32.93
CA HIS A 498 -22.31 9.02 -33.35
C HIS A 498 -22.60 10.26 -32.50
N LEU A 499 -21.61 10.74 -31.78
CA LEU A 499 -21.66 11.90 -30.90
C LEU A 499 -20.85 13.02 -31.51
N LEU A 500 -21.46 14.20 -31.68
CA LEU A 500 -20.79 15.40 -32.17
C LEU A 500 -20.38 16.29 -30.99
N ILE A 501 -19.10 16.59 -30.92
CA ILE A 501 -18.55 17.55 -29.97
C ILE A 501 -18.36 18.88 -30.68
N ALA A 502 -19.14 19.88 -30.28
CA ALA A 502 -19.12 21.20 -30.88
C ALA A 502 -18.79 22.29 -29.85
N LYS A 503 -18.14 23.36 -30.33
CA LYS A 503 -17.93 24.58 -29.56
C LYS A 503 -19.03 25.59 -29.87
N GLU A 504 -19.57 26.19 -28.84
CA GLU A 504 -20.49 27.33 -28.95
C GLU A 504 -19.95 28.51 -28.15
N GLU A 505 -19.97 29.68 -28.74
CA GLU A 505 -19.67 30.93 -28.03
C GLU A 505 -20.95 31.57 -27.53
N ARG A 506 -21.07 31.75 -26.21
CA ARG A 506 -22.18 32.45 -25.59
C ARG A 506 -21.65 33.47 -24.59
N GLY A 507 -21.99 34.77 -24.79
CA GLY A 507 -21.58 35.84 -23.88
C GLY A 507 -20.06 36.02 -23.73
N GLY A 508 -19.28 35.80 -24.79
CA GLY A 508 -17.80 35.90 -24.78
C GLY A 508 -17.08 34.77 -24.06
N ARG A 509 -17.77 33.66 -23.78
CA ARG A 509 -17.20 32.42 -23.22
C ARG A 509 -17.46 31.26 -24.17
N THR A 510 -16.50 30.35 -24.23
CA THR A 510 -16.60 29.11 -25.02
C THR A 510 -17.24 28.01 -24.17
N TYR A 511 -18.19 27.32 -24.74
CA TYR A 511 -18.86 26.13 -24.18
C TYR A 511 -18.70 24.98 -25.16
N THR A 512 -18.51 23.81 -24.63
CA THR A 512 -18.51 22.57 -25.42
C THR A 512 -19.78 21.80 -25.14
N THR A 513 -20.48 21.42 -26.19
CA THR A 513 -21.67 20.57 -26.17
C THR A 513 -21.37 19.22 -26.81
N VAL A 514 -22.01 18.16 -26.29
CA VAL A 514 -21.93 16.80 -26.88
C VAL A 514 -23.35 16.38 -27.23
N THR A 515 -23.59 16.15 -28.53
CA THR A 515 -24.94 15.85 -29.05
C THR A 515 -24.93 14.52 -29.81
N PRO A 516 -25.87 13.60 -29.54
CA PRO A 516 -26.06 12.43 -30.38
C PRO A 516 -26.63 12.84 -31.73
N LEU A 517 -26.09 12.29 -32.81
CA LEU A 517 -26.52 12.57 -34.17
C LEU A 517 -27.50 11.49 -34.67
N ASP A 518 -28.62 11.95 -35.23
CA ASP A 518 -29.48 11.14 -36.04
C ASP A 518 -28.89 10.88 -37.44
N MET A 519 -29.53 10.14 -38.29
CA MET A 519 -28.97 9.82 -39.63
C MET A 519 -28.71 11.05 -40.50
N ASP A 520 -29.56 12.07 -40.42
CA ASP A 520 -29.33 13.32 -41.14
C ASP A 520 -28.18 14.13 -40.57
N GLY A 521 -28.07 14.19 -39.25
CA GLY A 521 -26.94 14.79 -38.55
C GLY A 521 -25.62 14.07 -38.89
N ARG A 522 -25.62 12.75 -38.90
CA ARG A 522 -24.43 11.94 -39.31
C ARG A 522 -24.02 12.24 -40.75
N LYS A 523 -24.98 12.30 -41.68
CA LYS A 523 -24.73 12.64 -43.07
C LYS A 523 -24.09 14.02 -43.21
N ARG A 524 -24.59 15.02 -42.50
CA ARG A 524 -24.04 16.38 -42.51
C ARG A 524 -22.64 16.44 -41.90
N GLU A 525 -22.42 15.78 -40.78
CA GLU A 525 -21.12 15.77 -40.11
C GLU A 525 -20.07 15.04 -40.97
N LEU A 526 -20.42 13.90 -41.55
CA LEU A 526 -19.56 13.21 -42.51
C LEU A 526 -19.22 14.10 -43.71
N ALA A 527 -20.21 14.79 -44.30
CA ALA A 527 -20.01 15.73 -45.40
C ALA A 527 -19.06 16.87 -44.98
N ARG A 528 -19.19 17.37 -43.73
CA ARG A 528 -18.26 18.38 -43.17
C ARG A 528 -16.84 17.82 -43.04
N ILE A 529 -16.67 16.61 -42.56
CA ILE A 529 -15.35 15.98 -42.45
C ILE A 529 -14.69 15.76 -43.82
N ILE A 530 -15.47 15.39 -44.84
CA ILE A 530 -14.99 15.13 -46.21
C ILE A 530 -14.67 16.45 -46.93
N GLY A 531 -15.55 17.42 -46.84
CA GLY A 531 -15.50 18.65 -47.64
C GLY A 531 -14.96 19.88 -46.92
N GLY A 532 -14.68 19.80 -45.61
CA GLY A 532 -14.33 20.96 -44.80
C GLY A 532 -15.50 21.90 -44.54
N ALA A 533 -15.25 23.20 -44.50
CA ALA A 533 -16.28 24.20 -44.15
C ALA A 533 -17.42 24.31 -45.17
N ALA A 534 -17.22 23.95 -46.44
CA ALA A 534 -18.23 24.00 -47.49
C ALA A 534 -18.89 22.65 -47.72
N ILE A 535 -20.09 22.47 -47.22
CA ILE A 535 -20.89 21.29 -47.49
C ILE A 535 -21.57 21.44 -48.84
N THR A 536 -21.18 20.60 -49.82
CA THR A 536 -21.73 20.56 -51.18
C THR A 536 -22.68 19.37 -51.35
N GLU A 537 -23.53 19.41 -52.40
CA GLU A 537 -24.40 18.28 -52.73
C GLU A 537 -23.62 16.99 -53.02
N THR A 538 -22.43 17.12 -53.57
CA THR A 538 -21.51 16.02 -53.86
C THR A 538 -20.98 15.37 -52.55
N THR A 539 -20.57 16.19 -51.59
CA THR A 539 -20.06 15.68 -50.29
C THR A 539 -21.18 15.03 -49.47
N LEU A 540 -22.42 15.54 -49.59
CA LEU A 540 -23.59 14.90 -48.96
C LEU A 540 -23.92 13.54 -49.57
N LYS A 541 -23.81 13.41 -50.91
CA LYS A 541 -24.02 12.11 -51.57
C LYS A 541 -22.93 11.10 -51.21
N SER A 542 -21.67 11.52 -51.19
CA SER A 542 -20.56 10.67 -50.72
C SER A 542 -20.71 10.23 -49.27
N ALA A 543 -21.15 11.12 -48.37
CA ALA A 543 -21.44 10.79 -47.00
C ALA A 543 -22.59 9.76 -46.87
N GLU A 544 -23.63 9.91 -47.67
CA GLU A 544 -24.77 8.98 -47.71
C GLU A 544 -24.35 7.58 -48.20
N GLU A 545 -23.56 7.51 -49.29
CA GLU A 545 -22.98 6.27 -49.78
C GLU A 545 -22.15 5.55 -48.72
N MET A 546 -21.28 6.30 -48.01
CA MET A 546 -20.47 5.74 -46.93
C MET A 546 -21.32 5.18 -45.77
N LEU A 547 -22.42 5.84 -45.42
CA LEU A 547 -23.35 5.33 -44.40
C LEU A 547 -24.08 4.10 -44.84
N LEU A 548 -24.60 4.07 -46.12
CA LEU A 548 -25.32 2.94 -46.66
C LEU A 548 -24.47 1.68 -46.88
N CYS A 549 -23.21 1.83 -47.27
CA CYS A 549 -22.29 0.72 -47.43
C CYS A 549 -21.89 0.04 -46.12
N ASN A 550 -22.13 0.71 -44.98
CA ASN A 550 -21.70 0.25 -43.65
C ASN A 550 -22.89 -0.12 -42.71
N THR A 551 -24.11 0.03 -43.14
CA THR A 551 -25.32 -0.52 -42.50
C THR A 551 -25.52 -1.97 -42.92
#